data_0d072f7572efaf8aaa7aa961a1056137
#
_entry.id   0d072f7572efaf8aaa7aa961a1056137
#
_cell.length_a   1.000
_cell.length_b   1.000
_cell.length_c   1.000
_cell.angle_alpha   90.00
_cell.angle_beta   90.00
_cell.angle_gamma   90.00
#
_symmetry.space_group_name_H-M   'P 1'
#
loop_
_entity.id
_entity.type
_entity.pdbx_description
1 polymer ?
#
loop_
_entity_poly.entity_id
_entity_poly.type
_entity_poly.pdbx_seq_one_letter_code
_entity_poly.pdbx_strand_id
1 'polypeptide(L)'
;VIPVDTPVRFLITSNDVIHSWYMSDFAVKQDAIPGFINVAKTKVNVPGIYRGNCTELCGERHAYMPIVVKAVTQEEYEEWLQTKRDLAEQIAYLTEKEWTPNELLATGEEIYETRCAACHQTNGAGIAGFYPALAGSDVVMNDKAKQIEILMEGIRGSQMQSFAEQLNEVEMA
;
A
#
# COMPACT_ATOMS: atom_id res chain seq x y z
N VAL A 1 -10.29 6.20 -6.31
CA VAL A 1 -11.30 7.27 -6.26
C VAL A 1 -11.49 7.81 -7.66
N ILE A 2 -12.73 8.15 -8.05
CA ILE A 2 -13.07 8.76 -9.35
C ILE A 2 -14.09 9.89 -9.12
N PRO A 3 -14.12 10.93 -9.96
CA PRO A 3 -15.15 11.95 -9.88
C PRO A 3 -16.46 11.46 -10.52
N VAL A 4 -17.61 11.91 -9.99
CA VAL A 4 -18.90 11.74 -10.68
C VAL A 4 -19.03 12.70 -11.87
N ASP A 5 -20.00 12.43 -12.74
CA ASP A 5 -20.35 13.23 -13.92
C ASP A 5 -19.20 13.49 -14.92
N THR A 6 -18.08 12.83 -14.73
CA THR A 6 -16.89 12.95 -15.58
C THR A 6 -16.60 11.61 -16.27
N PRO A 7 -16.33 11.61 -17.59
CA PRO A 7 -15.87 10.40 -18.28
C PRO A 7 -14.52 9.93 -17.74
N VAL A 8 -14.47 8.70 -17.26
CA VAL A 8 -13.26 8.07 -16.72
C VAL A 8 -12.78 6.97 -17.65
N ARG A 9 -11.47 6.90 -17.84
CA ARG A 9 -10.79 5.85 -18.59
C ARG A 9 -9.92 5.03 -17.64
N PHE A 10 -10.22 3.75 -17.52
CA PHE A 10 -9.39 2.79 -16.83
C PHE A 10 -8.38 2.16 -17.77
N LEU A 11 -7.13 2.12 -17.37
CA LEU A 11 -6.07 1.34 -18.02
C LEU A 11 -5.89 0.06 -17.21
N ILE A 12 -6.11 -1.09 -17.84
CA ILE A 12 -6.24 -2.38 -17.18
C ILE A 12 -5.19 -3.32 -17.76
N THR A 13 -4.33 -3.84 -16.89
CA THR A 13 -3.29 -4.82 -17.19
C THR A 13 -3.08 -5.77 -16.01
N SER A 14 -2.22 -6.76 -16.16
CA SER A 14 -1.81 -7.69 -15.12
C SER A 14 -0.28 -7.85 -15.12
N ASN A 15 0.29 -8.21 -13.97
CA ASN A 15 1.73 -8.50 -13.81
C ASN A 15 2.04 -10.00 -13.73
N ASP A 16 1.04 -10.85 -13.52
CA ASP A 16 1.20 -12.28 -13.28
C ASP A 16 0.45 -13.14 -14.31
N VAL A 17 -0.84 -13.38 -14.11
CA VAL A 17 -1.70 -14.19 -14.98
C VAL A 17 -2.85 -13.32 -15.54
N ILE A 18 -3.70 -13.90 -16.36
CA ILE A 18 -4.89 -13.20 -16.84
C ILE A 18 -5.92 -13.11 -15.73
N HIS A 19 -6.41 -11.89 -15.50
CA HIS A 19 -7.58 -11.58 -14.65
C HIS A 19 -8.65 -10.90 -15.49
N SER A 20 -9.83 -10.67 -14.92
CA SER A 20 -10.86 -9.86 -15.57
C SER A 20 -11.44 -8.86 -14.59
N TRP A 21 -11.24 -7.58 -14.86
CA TRP A 21 -11.79 -6.49 -14.09
C TRP A 21 -13.27 -6.33 -14.40
N TYR A 22 -14.13 -6.69 -13.45
CA TYR A 22 -15.57 -6.66 -13.62
C TYR A 22 -16.24 -5.76 -12.58
N MET A 23 -17.05 -4.84 -13.06
CA MET A 23 -17.87 -3.95 -12.25
C MET A 23 -19.26 -3.86 -12.88
N SER A 24 -20.23 -4.56 -12.29
CA SER A 24 -21.60 -4.65 -12.82
C SER A 24 -22.27 -3.29 -12.94
N ASP A 25 -22.12 -2.46 -11.88
CA ASP A 25 -22.76 -1.13 -11.82
C ASP A 25 -22.24 -0.17 -12.90
N PHE A 26 -21.04 -0.43 -13.43
CA PHE A 26 -20.45 0.36 -14.52
C PHE A 26 -20.70 -0.25 -15.89
N ALA A 27 -21.33 -1.43 -15.94
CA ALA A 27 -21.48 -2.26 -17.14
C ALA A 27 -20.13 -2.53 -17.84
N VAL A 28 -19.06 -2.70 -17.05
CA VAL A 28 -17.70 -2.94 -17.54
C VAL A 28 -17.24 -4.33 -17.14
N LYS A 29 -16.79 -5.09 -18.13
CA LYS A 29 -15.98 -6.29 -17.98
C LYS A 29 -14.80 -6.18 -18.94
N GLN A 30 -13.58 -6.21 -18.43
CA GLN A 30 -12.38 -6.07 -19.23
C GLN A 30 -11.27 -6.96 -18.70
N ASP A 31 -10.72 -7.79 -19.56
CA ASP A 31 -9.62 -8.67 -19.18
C ASP A 31 -8.33 -7.87 -18.97
N ALA A 32 -7.63 -8.25 -17.89
CA ALA A 32 -6.29 -7.76 -17.54
C ALA A 32 -5.29 -8.82 -18.00
N ILE A 33 -4.55 -8.53 -19.06
CA ILE A 33 -3.67 -9.48 -19.73
C ILE A 33 -2.22 -9.03 -19.56
N PRO A 34 -1.30 -9.91 -19.11
CA PRO A 34 0.12 -9.57 -19.00
C PRO A 34 0.71 -9.07 -20.31
N GLY A 35 1.41 -7.92 -20.25
CA GLY A 35 2.03 -7.30 -21.42
C GLY A 35 1.09 -6.48 -22.32
N PHE A 36 -0.21 -6.45 -22.03
CA PHE A 36 -1.18 -5.62 -22.76
C PHE A 36 -1.84 -4.61 -21.82
N ILE A 37 -2.15 -3.44 -22.37
CA ILE A 37 -2.94 -2.41 -21.67
C ILE A 37 -4.29 -2.30 -22.36
N ASN A 38 -5.31 -2.84 -21.73
CA ASN A 38 -6.69 -2.71 -22.17
C ASN A 38 -7.32 -1.43 -21.62
N VAL A 39 -8.33 -0.92 -22.30
CA VAL A 39 -9.00 0.33 -21.96
C VAL A 39 -10.49 0.10 -21.75
N ALA A 40 -10.98 0.44 -20.57
CA ALA A 40 -12.41 0.55 -20.31
C ALA A 40 -12.78 2.02 -20.05
N LYS A 41 -14.01 2.38 -20.38
CA LYS A 41 -14.53 3.75 -20.16
C LYS A 41 -15.87 3.66 -19.46
N THR A 42 -16.09 4.56 -18.51
CA THR A 42 -17.39 4.72 -17.85
C THR A 42 -17.62 6.18 -17.46
N LYS A 43 -18.85 6.50 -17.12
CA LYS A 43 -19.24 7.74 -16.44
C LYS A 43 -20.22 7.37 -15.33
N VAL A 44 -19.87 7.70 -14.09
CA VAL A 44 -20.70 7.48 -12.93
C VAL A 44 -21.37 8.77 -12.52
N ASN A 45 -22.68 8.75 -12.31
CA ASN A 45 -23.46 9.97 -12.04
C ASN A 45 -23.85 10.12 -10.55
N VAL A 46 -23.68 9.06 -9.77
CA VAL A 46 -24.09 9.03 -8.35
C VAL A 46 -22.88 8.78 -7.48
N PRO A 47 -22.60 9.63 -6.48
CA PRO A 47 -21.55 9.35 -5.50
C PRO A 47 -21.85 8.06 -4.72
N GLY A 48 -20.80 7.29 -4.41
CA GLY A 48 -20.99 6.04 -3.67
C GLY A 48 -19.77 5.12 -3.74
N ILE A 49 -19.90 3.98 -3.08
CA ILE A 49 -18.90 2.90 -3.11
C ILE A 49 -19.43 1.78 -3.98
N TYR A 50 -18.76 1.55 -5.08
CA TYR A 50 -19.08 0.52 -6.06
C TYR A 50 -18.14 -0.66 -5.89
N ARG A 51 -18.68 -1.88 -5.99
CA ARG A 51 -17.91 -3.09 -5.74
C ARG A 51 -17.95 -4.00 -6.96
N GLY A 52 -16.79 -4.51 -7.29
CA GLY A 52 -16.59 -5.48 -8.35
C GLY A 52 -15.70 -6.63 -7.90
N ASN A 53 -15.40 -7.52 -8.80
CA ASN A 53 -14.57 -8.69 -8.54
C ASN A 53 -13.83 -9.11 -9.81
N CYS A 54 -12.84 -9.96 -9.64
CA CYS A 54 -12.24 -10.70 -10.74
C CYS A 54 -13.22 -11.73 -11.28
N THR A 55 -13.36 -11.84 -12.60
CA THR A 55 -14.24 -12.79 -13.28
C THR A 55 -13.49 -13.69 -14.28
N GLU A 56 -12.19 -13.81 -14.12
CA GLU A 56 -11.35 -14.80 -14.81
C GLU A 56 -10.62 -15.66 -13.78
N LEU A 57 -10.68 -16.99 -13.93
CA LEU A 57 -10.04 -17.92 -12.98
C LEU A 57 -8.52 -17.73 -13.00
N CYS A 58 -7.97 -17.20 -11.93
CA CYS A 58 -6.58 -16.74 -11.84
C CYS A 58 -5.74 -17.44 -10.75
N GLY A 59 -6.27 -18.45 -10.06
CA GLY A 59 -5.54 -19.24 -9.05
C GLY A 59 -6.22 -19.28 -7.68
N GLU A 60 -5.49 -19.68 -6.65
CA GLU A 60 -6.03 -19.97 -5.30
C GLU A 60 -6.78 -18.80 -4.64
N ARG A 61 -6.42 -17.57 -4.96
CA ARG A 61 -7.04 -16.36 -4.37
C ARG A 61 -8.04 -15.67 -5.30
N HIS A 62 -8.49 -16.35 -6.34
CA HIS A 62 -9.44 -15.77 -7.29
C HIS A 62 -10.67 -15.13 -6.63
N ALA A 63 -11.23 -15.75 -5.61
CA ALA A 63 -12.39 -15.22 -4.89
C ALA A 63 -12.06 -14.09 -3.88
N TYR A 64 -10.78 -13.85 -3.60
CA TYR A 64 -10.32 -12.93 -2.57
C TYR A 64 -9.65 -11.66 -3.13
N MET A 65 -10.02 -11.26 -4.34
CA MET A 65 -9.52 -10.04 -4.99
C MET A 65 -10.66 -9.09 -5.37
N PRO A 66 -11.31 -8.46 -4.38
CA PRO A 66 -12.39 -7.52 -4.62
C PRO A 66 -11.88 -6.24 -5.27
N ILE A 67 -12.73 -5.62 -6.07
CA ILE A 67 -12.51 -4.29 -6.62
C ILE A 67 -13.42 -3.31 -5.89
N VAL A 68 -12.86 -2.18 -5.45
CA VAL A 68 -13.62 -1.11 -4.81
C VAL A 68 -13.34 0.21 -5.53
N VAL A 69 -14.38 0.82 -6.07
CA VAL A 69 -14.30 2.16 -6.65
C VAL A 69 -15.15 3.11 -5.83
N LYS A 70 -14.54 4.16 -5.28
CA LYS A 70 -15.23 5.24 -4.60
C LYS A 70 -15.46 6.36 -5.61
N ALA A 71 -16.72 6.60 -5.98
CA ALA A 71 -17.14 7.75 -6.78
C ALA A 71 -17.53 8.89 -5.84
N VAL A 72 -16.99 10.08 -6.09
CA VAL A 72 -17.11 11.25 -5.22
C VAL A 72 -17.47 12.49 -6.03
N THR A 73 -17.89 13.58 -5.38
CA THR A 73 -18.08 14.86 -6.03
C THR A 73 -16.78 15.38 -6.65
N GLN A 74 -16.86 16.35 -7.55
CA GLN A 74 -15.66 16.95 -8.13
C GLN A 74 -14.77 17.61 -7.07
N GLU A 75 -15.37 18.27 -6.09
CA GLU A 75 -14.66 18.92 -4.98
C GLU A 75 -13.91 17.90 -4.13
N GLU A 76 -14.57 16.84 -3.68
CA GLU A 76 -13.94 15.75 -2.92
C GLU A 76 -12.83 15.03 -3.72
N TYR A 77 -12.99 14.94 -5.04
CA TYR A 77 -11.96 14.37 -5.90
C TYR A 77 -10.72 15.25 -5.99
N GLU A 78 -10.89 16.56 -6.13
CA GLU A 78 -9.78 17.52 -6.17
C GLU A 78 -9.03 17.56 -4.83
N GLU A 79 -9.74 17.52 -3.71
CA GLU A 79 -9.16 17.44 -2.37
C GLU A 79 -8.33 16.15 -2.19
N TRP A 80 -8.91 15.01 -2.57
CA TRP A 80 -8.21 13.73 -2.55
C TRP A 80 -6.97 13.74 -3.46
N LEU A 81 -7.07 14.31 -4.66
CA LEU A 81 -5.96 14.41 -5.60
C LEU A 81 -4.84 15.31 -5.07
N GLN A 82 -5.21 16.43 -4.44
CA GLN A 82 -4.22 17.32 -3.80
C GLN A 82 -3.49 16.60 -2.67
N THR A 83 -4.20 15.92 -1.79
CA THR A 83 -3.59 15.08 -0.73
C THR A 83 -2.59 14.07 -1.30
N LYS A 84 -2.91 13.46 -2.46
CA LYS A 84 -1.98 12.52 -3.11
C LYS A 84 -0.75 13.20 -3.72
N ARG A 85 -0.91 14.40 -4.25
CA ARG A 85 0.21 15.19 -4.78
C ARG A 85 1.15 15.63 -3.65
N ASP A 86 0.60 16.17 -2.57
CA ASP A 86 1.37 16.61 -1.41
C ASP A 86 2.19 15.44 -0.82
N LEU A 87 1.56 14.26 -0.72
CA LEU A 87 2.26 13.04 -0.28
C LEU A 87 3.37 12.63 -1.25
N ALA A 88 3.12 12.69 -2.56
CA ALA A 88 4.12 12.34 -3.57
C ALA A 88 5.30 13.33 -3.54
N GLU A 89 5.05 14.63 -3.37
CA GLU A 89 6.09 15.64 -3.23
C GLU A 89 6.92 15.44 -1.95
N GLN A 90 6.26 15.09 -0.85
CA GLN A 90 6.93 14.76 0.41
C GLN A 90 7.83 13.53 0.27
N ILE A 91 7.33 12.46 -0.35
CA ILE A 91 8.12 11.25 -0.60
C ILE A 91 9.31 11.56 -1.52
N ALA A 92 9.11 12.30 -2.61
CA ALA A 92 10.18 12.70 -3.52
C ALA A 92 11.25 13.51 -2.79
N TYR A 93 10.85 14.52 -1.99
CA TYR A 93 11.77 15.31 -1.18
C TYR A 93 12.59 14.43 -0.22
N LEU A 94 11.92 13.52 0.51
CA LEU A 94 12.59 12.62 1.47
C LEU A 94 13.54 11.64 0.78
N THR A 95 13.20 11.18 -0.42
CA THR A 95 14.04 10.27 -1.22
C THR A 95 15.28 10.94 -1.79
N GLU A 96 15.16 12.21 -2.19
CA GLU A 96 16.27 12.99 -2.77
C GLU A 96 17.15 13.67 -1.72
N LYS A 97 16.64 13.82 -0.48
CA LYS A 97 17.36 14.47 0.61
C LYS A 97 18.60 13.66 1.00
N GLU A 98 19.73 14.33 1.11
CA GLU A 98 20.92 13.78 1.76
C GLU A 98 20.73 13.83 3.29
N TRP A 99 20.62 12.67 3.90
CA TRP A 99 20.41 12.54 5.32
C TRP A 99 21.71 12.52 6.09
N THR A 100 21.84 13.35 7.10
CA THR A 100 22.93 13.21 8.08
C THR A 100 22.63 12.05 9.05
N PRO A 101 23.67 11.41 9.64
CA PRO A 101 23.47 10.35 10.63
C PRO A 101 22.57 10.76 11.81
N ASN A 102 22.66 12.00 12.27
CA ASN A 102 21.87 12.50 13.39
C ASN A 102 20.38 12.65 13.00
N GLU A 103 20.09 13.09 11.78
CA GLU A 103 18.71 13.17 11.28
C GLU A 103 18.10 11.79 11.12
N LEU A 104 18.86 10.82 10.58
CA LEU A 104 18.40 9.43 10.46
C LEU A 104 18.07 8.84 11.83
N LEU A 105 18.93 9.04 12.82
CA LEU A 105 18.70 8.57 14.19
C LEU A 105 17.44 9.21 14.79
N ALA A 106 17.28 10.52 14.69
CA ALA A 106 16.14 11.23 15.25
C ALA A 106 14.81 10.80 14.60
N THR A 107 14.78 10.69 13.27
CA THR A 107 13.59 10.26 12.53
C THR A 107 13.28 8.80 12.80
N GLY A 108 14.28 7.93 12.82
CA GLY A 108 14.13 6.51 13.14
C GLY A 108 13.63 6.27 14.57
N GLU A 109 14.09 7.08 15.53
CA GLU A 109 13.61 7.03 16.91
C GLU A 109 12.12 7.38 17.01
N GLU A 110 11.68 8.46 16.37
CA GLU A 110 10.27 8.85 16.33
C GLU A 110 9.38 7.78 15.70
N ILE A 111 9.80 7.19 14.58
CA ILE A 111 9.07 6.10 13.92
C ILE A 111 9.04 4.87 14.82
N TYR A 112 10.17 4.53 15.43
CA TYR A 112 10.27 3.39 16.34
C TYR A 112 9.33 3.56 17.54
N GLU A 113 9.32 4.71 18.20
CA GLU A 113 8.46 4.99 19.35
C GLU A 113 6.97 4.89 18.99
N THR A 114 6.59 5.41 17.82
CA THR A 114 5.18 5.47 17.41
C THR A 114 4.65 4.16 16.82
N ARG A 115 5.50 3.32 16.21
CA ARG A 115 5.05 2.13 15.46
C ARG A 115 5.53 0.80 16.04
N CYS A 116 6.70 0.78 16.69
CA CYS A 116 7.39 -0.46 17.06
C CYS A 116 7.43 -0.69 18.58
N ALA A 117 7.62 0.39 19.37
CA ALA A 117 7.85 0.31 20.79
C ALA A 117 6.70 -0.33 21.59
N ALA A 118 5.46 -0.23 21.10
CA ALA A 118 4.31 -0.87 21.74
C ALA A 118 4.48 -2.40 21.91
N CYS A 119 5.14 -3.06 20.97
CA CYS A 119 5.43 -4.49 21.02
C CYS A 119 6.87 -4.77 21.43
N HIS A 120 7.83 -4.03 20.88
CA HIS A 120 9.26 -4.30 21.07
C HIS A 120 9.88 -3.54 22.27
N GLN A 121 9.08 -2.78 23.01
CA GLN A 121 9.48 -1.88 24.10
C GLN A 121 10.37 -0.71 23.63
N THR A 122 10.40 0.38 24.37
CA THR A 122 11.18 1.59 24.01
C THR A 122 12.69 1.35 23.94
N ASN A 123 13.20 0.34 24.65
CA ASN A 123 14.61 -0.04 24.64
C ASN A 123 14.94 -1.19 23.67
N GLY A 124 13.97 -1.66 22.86
CA GLY A 124 14.17 -2.76 21.94
C GLY A 124 14.33 -4.15 22.57
N ALA A 125 14.10 -4.30 23.88
CA ALA A 125 14.29 -5.58 24.58
C ALA A 125 13.17 -6.60 24.29
N GLY A 126 12.04 -6.17 23.72
CA GLY A 126 10.90 -7.03 23.48
C GLY A 126 10.23 -7.53 24.77
N ILE A 127 9.41 -8.56 24.64
CA ILE A 127 8.76 -9.27 25.76
C ILE A 127 9.02 -10.77 25.57
N ALA A 128 9.74 -11.36 26.50
CA ALA A 128 10.10 -12.78 26.43
C ALA A 128 8.89 -13.70 26.23
N GLY A 129 8.94 -14.53 25.20
CA GLY A 129 7.87 -15.47 24.83
C GLY A 129 6.74 -14.86 23.99
N PHE A 130 6.71 -13.53 23.77
CA PHE A 130 5.68 -12.85 22.97
C PHE A 130 6.28 -12.03 21.83
N TYR A 131 7.17 -11.11 22.14
CA TYR A 131 7.79 -10.22 21.16
C TYR A 131 9.31 -10.32 21.25
N PRO A 132 10.01 -10.64 20.14
CA PRO A 132 11.46 -10.81 20.17
C PRO A 132 12.16 -9.48 20.45
N ALA A 133 13.34 -9.56 21.06
CA ALA A 133 14.22 -8.42 21.19
C ALA A 133 14.74 -7.99 19.81
N LEU A 134 14.71 -6.69 19.54
CA LEU A 134 15.36 -6.07 18.38
C LEU A 134 16.78 -5.63 18.73
N ALA A 135 16.99 -5.13 19.95
CA ALA A 135 18.31 -4.76 20.44
C ALA A 135 19.23 -5.99 20.47
N GLY A 136 20.33 -5.93 19.71
CA GLY A 136 21.29 -7.03 19.57
C GLY A 136 20.82 -8.19 18.69
N SER A 137 19.70 -8.07 17.99
CA SER A 137 19.25 -9.08 17.04
C SER A 137 20.17 -9.14 15.81
N ASP A 138 20.55 -10.33 15.38
CA ASP A 138 21.40 -10.51 14.19
C ASP A 138 20.76 -9.91 12.92
N VAL A 139 19.43 -10.03 12.77
CA VAL A 139 18.73 -9.45 11.64
C VAL A 139 18.84 -7.92 11.64
N VAL A 140 18.59 -7.28 12.79
CA VAL A 140 18.66 -5.81 12.92
C VAL A 140 20.08 -5.29 12.78
N MET A 141 21.07 -6.02 13.33
CA MET A 141 22.45 -5.56 13.34
C MET A 141 23.22 -5.88 12.06
N ASN A 142 22.87 -6.96 11.36
CA ASN A 142 23.73 -7.54 10.32
C ASN A 142 23.03 -7.82 8.99
N ASP A 143 21.68 -7.78 8.93
CA ASP A 143 20.92 -8.11 7.71
C ASP A 143 19.83 -7.08 7.41
N LYS A 144 20.26 -5.92 6.91
CA LYS A 144 19.35 -4.83 6.52
C LYS A 144 18.31 -5.28 5.49
N ALA A 145 18.68 -6.14 4.54
CA ALA A 145 17.76 -6.60 3.51
C ALA A 145 16.62 -7.43 4.11
N LYS A 146 16.95 -8.33 5.03
CA LYS A 146 15.96 -9.13 5.76
C LYS A 146 15.09 -8.30 6.68
N GLN A 147 15.65 -7.27 7.30
CA GLN A 147 14.90 -6.34 8.13
C GLN A 147 13.83 -5.61 7.29
N ILE A 148 14.20 -5.07 6.12
CA ILE A 148 13.27 -4.41 5.21
C ILE A 148 12.20 -5.39 4.71
N GLU A 149 12.57 -6.61 4.32
CA GLU A 149 11.62 -7.66 3.93
C GLU A 149 10.57 -7.91 5.02
N ILE A 150 11.01 -8.03 6.28
CA ILE A 150 10.10 -8.24 7.43
C ILE A 150 9.17 -7.03 7.63
N LEU A 151 9.64 -5.81 7.45
CA LEU A 151 8.80 -4.61 7.54
C LEU A 151 7.78 -4.57 6.39
N MET A 152 8.18 -4.95 5.19
CA MET A 152 7.31 -4.97 4.00
C MET A 152 6.26 -6.08 4.06
N GLU A 153 6.64 -7.30 4.43
CA GLU A 153 5.78 -8.48 4.30
C GLU A 153 5.18 -8.96 5.62
N GLY A 154 5.78 -8.53 6.75
CA GLY A 154 5.48 -9.10 8.06
C GLY A 154 6.05 -10.52 8.22
N ILE A 155 5.67 -11.19 9.29
CA ILE A 155 6.03 -12.59 9.54
C ILE A 155 4.75 -13.43 9.58
N ARG A 156 4.57 -14.32 8.59
CA ARG A 156 3.39 -15.17 8.49
C ARG A 156 3.19 -16.02 9.74
N GLY A 157 1.99 -15.97 10.31
CA GLY A 157 1.64 -16.74 11.53
C GLY A 157 2.10 -16.09 12.83
N SER A 158 2.64 -14.88 12.80
CA SER A 158 3.00 -14.08 13.97
C SER A 158 2.15 -12.82 14.08
N GLN A 159 2.37 -12.04 15.14
CA GLN A 159 1.75 -10.70 15.30
C GLN A 159 2.54 -9.59 14.58
N MET A 160 3.70 -9.91 14.00
CA MET A 160 4.47 -8.98 13.18
C MET A 160 3.78 -8.83 11.83
N GLN A 161 2.95 -7.80 11.71
CA GLN A 161 2.22 -7.49 10.49
C GLN A 161 3.11 -6.77 9.46
N SER A 162 2.66 -6.69 8.21
CA SER A 162 3.25 -5.81 7.21
C SER A 162 3.01 -4.35 7.58
N PHE A 163 4.03 -3.53 7.40
CA PHE A 163 3.98 -2.07 7.51
C PHE A 163 3.99 -1.34 6.16
N ALA A 164 3.96 -2.08 5.05
CA ALA A 164 4.02 -1.52 3.69
C ALA A 164 2.92 -0.47 3.38
N GLU A 165 1.76 -0.55 4.04
CA GLU A 165 0.69 0.44 3.90
C GLU A 165 0.76 1.58 4.94
N GLN A 166 1.62 1.46 5.94
CA GLN A 166 1.73 2.38 7.08
C GLN A 166 2.99 3.23 7.06
N LEU A 167 4.05 2.72 6.47
CA LEU A 167 5.34 3.38 6.29
C LEU A 167 5.64 3.50 4.80
N ASN A 168 6.17 4.64 4.39
CA ASN A 168 6.69 4.81 3.04
C ASN A 168 8.11 4.22 2.91
N GLU A 169 8.63 4.16 1.68
CA GLU A 169 9.95 3.54 1.40
C GLU A 169 11.11 4.23 2.16
N VAL A 170 10.99 5.53 2.41
CA VAL A 170 12.02 6.30 3.14
C VAL A 170 11.94 6.03 4.65
N GLU A 171 10.74 5.87 5.20
CA GLU A 171 10.54 5.55 6.62
C GLU A 171 10.94 4.10 6.95
N MET A 172 11.05 3.23 5.95
CA MET A 172 11.51 1.84 6.10
C MET A 172 13.02 1.68 5.89
N ALA A 173 13.68 2.61 5.24
CA ALA A 173 15.10 2.57 4.89
C ALA A 173 16.03 3.01 6.01
#